data_1fa3f84634236d42db997853d5b25690
#
_entry.id   1fa3f84634236d42db997853d5b25690
#
_cell.length_a   1.000
_cell.length_b   1.000
_cell.length_c   1.000
_cell.angle_alpha   90.00
_cell.angle_beta   90.00
_cell.angle_gamma   90.00
#
_symmetry.space_group_name_H-M   'P 1'
#
loop_
_entity.id
_entity.type
_entity.pdbx_description
1 polymer ?
#
loop_
_entity_poly.entity_id
_entity_poly.type
_entity_poly.pdbx_seq_one_letter_code
_entity_poly.pdbx_strand_id
1 'polypeptide(L)'
;MKLREMWTEKKPLAQVPGSAIVVDKNYKEPGPISKGPTPFPPVKQSGNPAPKIAATVAAEPEPFNPATFKDQLIKVAKAKGLGKTSDLSSFLGQCEVETAKWTKAAENFKYSDPVRIYKVFTSNFPTPKHAEPYIGNQVALANRALAGKNGNGDESSGDGWKYRGRGFIHITGRELYSQAGAGVHPENPSIYINNPELLSSNPKEAALASVWYFKKKVGLGKTTKQASQTVNPAGLKGKERNQAAQAIKQQLTKKTVK
;
A
#
# COMPACT_ATOMS: atom_id res chain seq x y z
N MET A 1 -3.64 4.44 6.68
CA MET A 1 -2.83 4.31 7.90
C MET A 1 -2.43 2.85 8.22
N LYS A 2 -2.37 1.88 7.29
CA LYS A 2 -2.52 0.49 7.67
C LYS A 2 -1.46 -0.48 7.16
N LEU A 3 -0.79 -0.20 6.08
CA LEU A 3 0.33 -1.00 5.59
C LEU A 3 1.70 -0.55 6.09
N ARG A 4 1.76 0.62 6.72
CA ARG A 4 3.00 1.27 7.15
C ARG A 4 3.64 0.66 8.37
N GLU A 5 2.81 0.12 9.26
CA GLU A 5 3.29 -0.54 10.47
C GLU A 5 3.79 -1.97 10.19
N MET A 6 3.56 -2.48 8.97
CA MET A 6 4.04 -3.81 8.56
C MET A 6 5.56 -3.92 8.41
N TRP A 7 6.25 -2.80 8.33
CA TRP A 7 7.66 -2.77 7.92
C TRP A 7 8.61 -2.27 9.02
N THR A 8 8.11 -2.06 10.23
CA THR A 8 8.95 -1.78 11.39
C THR A 8 9.23 -3.08 12.15
N GLU A 9 9.95 -4.02 11.55
CA GLU A 9 10.51 -5.11 12.32
C GLU A 9 11.72 -4.63 13.12
N LYS A 10 11.43 -4.10 14.32
CA LYS A 10 12.21 -4.40 15.55
C LYS A 10 11.18 -4.56 16.65
N LYS A 11 11.10 -5.79 17.19
CA LYS A 11 10.35 -6.09 18.42
C LYS A 11 10.68 -5.02 19.46
N PRO A 12 9.68 -4.43 20.15
CA PRO A 12 9.98 -3.64 21.33
C PRO A 12 10.71 -4.55 22.32
N LEU A 13 11.92 -4.20 22.69
CA LEU A 13 12.56 -4.76 23.86
C LEU A 13 11.59 -4.59 25.02
N ALA A 14 11.27 -5.69 25.69
CA ALA A 14 10.49 -5.68 26.91
C ALA A 14 11.09 -4.62 27.85
N GLN A 15 10.25 -3.68 28.28
CA GLN A 15 10.66 -2.71 29.30
C GLN A 15 11.00 -3.48 30.57
N VAL A 16 12.28 -3.51 30.91
CA VAL A 16 12.73 -3.92 32.22
C VAL A 16 12.52 -2.72 33.15
N PRO A 17 11.73 -2.85 34.23
CA PRO A 17 11.55 -1.75 35.17
C PRO A 17 12.91 -1.46 35.86
N GLY A 18 13.38 -0.22 35.77
CA GLY A 18 14.49 0.26 36.59
C GLY A 18 15.80 0.65 35.91
N SER A 19 15.88 0.74 34.57
CA SER A 19 17.08 1.28 33.92
C SER A 19 16.99 2.80 33.77
N ALA A 20 17.83 3.52 34.52
CA ALA A 20 18.10 4.92 34.33
C ALA A 20 18.59 5.18 32.89
N ILE A 21 18.09 6.24 32.27
CA ILE A 21 18.55 6.70 30.95
C ILE A 21 20.02 7.10 31.10
N VAL A 22 20.93 6.29 30.57
CA VAL A 22 22.33 6.68 30.42
C VAL A 22 22.40 7.66 29.26
N VAL A 23 22.53 8.94 29.61
CA VAL A 23 22.82 10.00 28.62
C VAL A 23 24.30 9.81 28.22
N ASP A 24 24.54 9.46 26.96
CA ASP A 24 25.90 9.41 26.42
C ASP A 24 26.50 10.83 26.45
N LYS A 25 27.47 11.04 27.34
CA LYS A 25 28.18 12.31 27.52
C LYS A 25 29.04 12.73 26.31
N ASN A 26 29.17 11.88 25.30
CA ASN A 26 29.95 12.12 24.10
C ASN A 26 29.09 12.44 22.85
N TYR A 27 27.78 12.61 23.02
CA TYR A 27 26.91 13.02 21.91
C TYR A 27 27.25 14.47 21.53
N LYS A 28 27.98 14.63 20.41
CA LYS A 28 28.12 15.94 19.73
C LYS A 28 26.89 16.14 18.85
N GLU A 29 26.17 17.22 19.12
CA GLU A 29 25.10 17.65 18.19
C GLU A 29 25.70 17.78 16.79
N PRO A 30 25.06 17.20 15.75
CA PRO A 30 25.44 17.49 14.39
C PRO A 30 25.25 19.00 14.15
N GLY A 31 26.27 19.64 13.60
CA GLY A 31 26.27 21.07 13.29
C GLY A 31 25.06 21.49 12.46
N PRO A 32 24.76 22.80 12.36
CA PRO A 32 23.58 23.31 11.69
C PRO A 32 23.51 22.76 10.27
N ILE A 33 22.45 21.95 10.00
CA ILE A 33 22.17 21.42 8.67
C ILE A 33 21.95 22.63 7.77
N SER A 34 22.83 22.78 6.78
CA SER A 34 22.67 23.76 5.72
C SER A 34 21.24 23.70 5.18
N LYS A 35 20.65 24.89 4.99
CA LYS A 35 19.32 25.20 4.44
C LYS A 35 18.63 23.99 3.81
N GLY A 36 17.43 23.67 4.28
CA GLY A 36 16.62 22.54 3.80
C GLY A 36 16.60 22.41 2.28
N PRO A 37 16.21 21.24 1.74
CA PRO A 37 16.29 20.99 0.33
C PRO A 37 15.63 22.15 -0.42
N THR A 38 16.44 22.84 -1.25
CA THR A 38 15.95 23.85 -2.18
C THR A 38 14.81 23.25 -2.99
N PRO A 39 13.73 24.02 -3.27
CA PRO A 39 12.72 23.56 -4.20
C PRO A 39 13.40 23.09 -5.48
N PHE A 40 13.14 21.86 -5.88
CA PHE A 40 13.76 21.26 -7.07
C PHE A 40 13.65 22.22 -8.26
N PRO A 41 14.75 22.45 -9.01
CA PRO A 41 14.64 23.14 -10.28
C PRO A 41 13.72 22.33 -11.20
N PRO A 42 12.94 22.98 -12.07
CA PRO A 42 12.07 22.27 -12.99
C PRO A 42 12.92 21.29 -13.82
N VAL A 43 12.52 20.02 -13.78
CA VAL A 43 13.14 18.95 -14.57
C VAL A 43 13.04 19.37 -16.04
N LYS A 44 14.16 19.73 -16.67
CA LYS A 44 14.22 19.87 -18.11
C LYS A 44 13.91 18.51 -18.72
N GLN A 45 12.77 18.40 -19.34
CA GLN A 45 12.41 17.23 -20.16
C GLN A 45 13.46 17.14 -21.28
N SER A 46 14.37 16.17 -21.18
CA SER A 46 15.22 15.80 -22.30
C SER A 46 14.32 15.13 -23.34
N GLY A 47 14.12 15.83 -24.44
CA GLY A 47 13.27 15.37 -25.53
C GLY A 47 13.90 14.20 -26.27
N ASN A 48 13.42 13.00 -25.97
CA ASN A 48 13.38 11.92 -26.93
C ASN A 48 11.90 11.54 -27.10
N PRO A 49 11.34 11.62 -28.30
CA PRO A 49 9.97 11.19 -28.53
C PRO A 49 9.91 9.68 -28.31
N ALA A 50 9.09 9.27 -27.34
CA ALA A 50 8.73 7.89 -27.17
C ALA A 50 8.09 7.35 -28.45
N PRO A 51 8.35 6.07 -28.84
CA PRO A 51 7.73 5.49 -30.02
C PRO A 51 6.21 5.58 -29.86
N LYS A 52 5.53 6.11 -30.88
CA LYS A 52 4.08 6.13 -30.99
C LYS A 52 3.60 4.67 -31.14
N ILE A 53 3.36 4.01 -30.01
CA ILE A 53 2.50 2.83 -30.03
C ILE A 53 1.09 3.37 -30.22
N ALA A 54 0.41 2.89 -31.25
CA ALA A 54 -0.97 3.26 -31.56
C ALA A 54 -1.78 3.12 -30.25
N ALA A 55 -2.21 4.25 -29.71
CA ALA A 55 -3.10 4.29 -28.59
C ALA A 55 -4.46 3.77 -29.08
N THR A 56 -4.74 2.52 -28.78
CA THR A 56 -6.11 2.11 -28.55
C THR A 56 -6.61 3.11 -27.51
N VAL A 57 -7.60 3.92 -27.87
CA VAL A 57 -8.19 4.93 -26.99
C VAL A 57 -8.61 4.22 -25.72
N ALA A 58 -7.75 4.25 -24.70
CA ALA A 58 -8.11 3.80 -23.39
C ALA A 58 -9.23 4.74 -22.94
N ALA A 59 -10.40 4.17 -22.68
CA ALA A 59 -11.51 4.92 -22.09
C ALA A 59 -10.96 5.71 -20.90
N GLU A 60 -11.36 6.98 -20.78
CA GLU A 60 -11.05 7.83 -19.63
C GLU A 60 -11.23 7.00 -18.36
N PRO A 61 -10.29 7.05 -17.41
CA PRO A 61 -10.39 6.23 -16.21
C PRO A 61 -11.68 6.57 -15.48
N GLU A 62 -12.58 5.62 -15.41
CA GLU A 62 -13.84 5.75 -14.68
C GLU A 62 -13.54 6.22 -13.24
N PRO A 63 -14.28 7.20 -12.73
CA PRO A 63 -14.10 7.66 -11.37
C PRO A 63 -14.29 6.48 -10.42
N PHE A 64 -13.51 6.41 -9.36
CA PHE A 64 -13.58 5.34 -8.37
C PHE A 64 -15.00 5.21 -7.81
N ASN A 65 -15.74 4.22 -8.32
CA ASN A 65 -17.07 3.86 -7.85
C ASN A 65 -16.97 2.59 -6.99
N PRO A 66 -17.21 2.67 -5.67
CA PRO A 66 -17.06 1.52 -4.77
C PRO A 66 -17.87 0.30 -5.16
N ALA A 67 -19.09 0.49 -5.67
CA ALA A 67 -19.97 -0.61 -6.07
C ALA A 67 -19.41 -1.34 -7.31
N THR A 68 -19.09 -0.60 -8.37
CA THR A 68 -18.50 -1.16 -9.60
C THR A 68 -17.18 -1.88 -9.32
N PHE A 69 -16.33 -1.30 -8.49
CA PHE A 69 -15.06 -1.90 -8.11
C PHE A 69 -15.25 -3.19 -7.31
N LYS A 70 -16.19 -3.24 -6.37
CA LYS A 70 -16.48 -4.43 -5.56
C LYS A 70 -17.00 -5.57 -6.45
N ASP A 71 -17.92 -5.30 -7.36
CA ASP A 71 -18.49 -6.31 -8.24
C ASP A 71 -17.43 -6.86 -9.21
N GLN A 72 -16.60 -5.98 -9.77
CA GLN A 72 -15.47 -6.39 -10.60
C GLN A 72 -14.48 -7.26 -9.81
N LEU A 73 -14.18 -6.91 -8.56
CA LEU A 73 -13.31 -7.70 -7.70
C LEU A 73 -13.88 -9.11 -7.47
N ILE A 74 -15.16 -9.23 -7.15
CA ILE A 74 -15.83 -10.53 -6.94
C ILE A 74 -15.79 -11.36 -8.22
N LYS A 75 -16.09 -10.76 -9.37
CA LYS A 75 -16.07 -11.43 -10.68
C LYS A 75 -14.67 -11.97 -11.00
N VAL A 76 -13.65 -11.13 -10.86
CA VAL A 76 -12.25 -11.52 -11.10
C VAL A 76 -11.79 -12.58 -10.10
N ALA A 77 -12.10 -12.42 -8.81
CA ALA A 77 -11.72 -13.37 -7.78
C ALA A 77 -12.25 -14.78 -8.08
N LYS A 78 -13.53 -14.90 -8.41
CA LYS A 78 -14.14 -16.19 -8.79
C LYS A 78 -13.50 -16.77 -10.06
N ALA A 79 -13.33 -15.97 -11.10
CA ALA A 79 -12.71 -16.40 -12.37
C ALA A 79 -11.25 -16.87 -12.20
N LYS A 80 -10.54 -16.31 -11.21
CA LYS A 80 -9.15 -16.64 -10.90
C LYS A 80 -9.01 -17.70 -9.79
N GLY A 81 -10.10 -18.41 -9.44
CA GLY A 81 -10.06 -19.60 -8.58
C GLY A 81 -10.34 -19.35 -7.08
N LEU A 82 -10.75 -18.14 -6.68
CA LEU A 82 -11.30 -17.90 -5.33
C LEU A 82 -12.80 -18.23 -5.30
N GLY A 83 -13.19 -19.44 -5.75
CA GLY A 83 -14.60 -19.83 -5.84
C GLY A 83 -15.20 -20.31 -4.51
N LYS A 84 -14.36 -20.87 -3.61
CA LYS A 84 -14.82 -21.33 -2.29
C LYS A 84 -15.25 -20.13 -1.44
N THR A 85 -16.44 -20.20 -0.83
CA THR A 85 -17.01 -19.14 0.00
C THR A 85 -16.07 -18.71 1.12
N SER A 86 -15.33 -19.65 1.73
CA SER A 86 -14.32 -19.35 2.76
C SER A 86 -13.19 -18.47 2.26
N ASP A 87 -12.59 -18.82 1.12
CA ASP A 87 -11.47 -18.08 0.55
C ASP A 87 -11.91 -16.70 0.04
N LEU A 88 -13.06 -16.68 -0.66
CA LEU A 88 -13.62 -15.44 -1.19
C LEU A 88 -14.00 -14.47 -0.06
N SER A 89 -14.68 -14.95 0.98
CA SER A 89 -15.05 -14.08 2.11
C SER A 89 -13.83 -13.59 2.90
N SER A 90 -12.82 -14.45 3.09
CA SER A 90 -11.55 -14.06 3.72
C SER A 90 -10.84 -12.98 2.92
N PHE A 91 -10.71 -13.16 1.60
CA PHE A 91 -10.13 -12.18 0.69
C PHE A 91 -10.86 -10.84 0.71
N LEU A 92 -12.18 -10.86 0.51
CA LEU A 92 -13.00 -9.65 0.48
C LEU A 92 -12.98 -8.92 1.83
N GLY A 93 -12.91 -9.62 2.95
CA GLY A 93 -12.78 -9.02 4.27
C GLY A 93 -11.46 -8.26 4.46
N GLN A 94 -10.35 -8.76 3.86
CA GLN A 94 -9.10 -8.01 3.83
C GLN A 94 -9.27 -6.72 3.00
N CYS A 95 -9.80 -6.85 1.78
CA CYS A 95 -9.99 -5.73 0.87
C CYS A 95 -10.92 -4.65 1.44
N GLU A 96 -12.01 -5.01 2.10
CA GLU A 96 -12.95 -4.06 2.71
C GLU A 96 -12.26 -3.18 3.75
N VAL A 97 -11.43 -3.77 4.59
CA VAL A 97 -10.71 -3.03 5.62
C VAL A 97 -9.59 -2.17 5.02
N GLU A 98 -8.85 -2.67 4.02
CA GLU A 98 -7.79 -1.92 3.36
C GLU A 98 -8.33 -0.70 2.60
N THR A 99 -9.45 -0.84 1.94
CA THR A 99 -10.08 0.23 1.16
C THR A 99 -10.97 1.15 1.99
N ALA A 100 -10.97 1.03 3.31
CA ALA A 100 -11.87 1.76 4.20
C ALA A 100 -13.34 1.62 3.79
N LYS A 101 -13.82 0.37 3.71
CA LYS A 101 -15.16 0.01 3.25
C LYS A 101 -15.43 0.43 1.81
N TRP A 102 -14.52 0.11 0.92
CA TRP A 102 -14.60 0.35 -0.53
C TRP A 102 -14.57 1.83 -0.95
N THR A 103 -14.08 2.73 -0.08
CA THR A 103 -14.07 4.17 -0.38
C THR A 103 -12.75 4.67 -0.97
N LYS A 104 -11.69 3.85 -0.97
CA LYS A 104 -10.35 4.26 -1.40
C LYS A 104 -9.64 3.14 -2.14
N ALA A 105 -9.11 3.45 -3.32
CA ALA A 105 -8.25 2.53 -4.11
C ALA A 105 -6.76 2.87 -4.01
N ALA A 106 -6.41 3.97 -3.37
CA ALA A 106 -5.02 4.39 -3.19
C ALA A 106 -4.79 4.97 -1.80
N GLU A 107 -3.59 4.74 -1.30
CA GLU A 107 -3.12 5.34 -0.07
C GLU A 107 -2.88 6.85 -0.27
N ASN A 108 -3.29 7.66 0.71
CA ASN A 108 -2.94 9.07 0.75
C ASN A 108 -1.99 9.36 1.91
N PHE A 109 -1.23 10.44 1.75
CA PHE A 109 -0.25 10.90 2.70
C PHE A 109 -0.61 12.29 3.24
N LYS A 110 -1.91 12.57 3.36
CA LYS A 110 -2.42 13.82 3.91
C LYS A 110 -2.26 13.83 5.43
N TYR A 111 -1.27 14.55 5.90
CA TYR A 111 -1.00 14.77 7.31
C TYR A 111 -0.83 16.25 7.56
N SER A 112 -1.45 16.74 8.63
CA SER A 112 -1.38 18.13 9.10
C SER A 112 -0.69 18.28 10.44
N ASP A 113 -0.29 17.17 11.08
CA ASP A 113 0.30 17.15 12.41
C ASP A 113 1.65 16.41 12.37
N PRO A 114 2.76 17.09 12.69
CA PRO A 114 4.10 16.49 12.67
C PRO A 114 4.28 15.41 13.74
N VAL A 115 3.59 15.52 14.88
CA VAL A 115 3.62 14.49 15.93
C VAL A 115 2.99 13.20 15.39
N ARG A 116 1.92 13.32 14.62
CA ARG A 116 1.28 12.17 13.98
C ARG A 116 2.15 11.54 12.90
N ILE A 117 2.83 12.36 12.08
CA ILE A 117 3.80 11.85 11.09
C ILE A 117 4.89 11.07 11.80
N TYR A 118 5.50 11.65 12.83
CA TYR A 118 6.52 11.00 13.64
C TYR A 118 6.04 9.67 14.23
N LYS A 119 4.87 9.65 14.87
CA LYS A 119 4.32 8.42 15.47
C LYS A 119 4.02 7.31 14.45
N VAL A 120 3.65 7.68 13.23
CA VAL A 120 3.35 6.71 12.17
C VAL A 120 4.60 6.22 11.46
N PHE A 121 5.63 7.07 11.33
CA PHE A 121 6.85 6.79 10.57
C PHE A 121 8.11 6.95 11.43
N THR A 122 8.08 6.40 12.64
CA THR A 122 9.15 6.54 13.64
C THR A 122 10.53 6.19 13.11
N SER A 123 10.64 5.20 12.21
CA SER A 123 11.91 4.81 11.59
C SER A 123 12.47 5.86 10.62
N ASN A 124 11.65 6.80 10.16
CA ASN A 124 12.02 7.79 9.15
C ASN A 124 12.22 9.19 9.74
N PHE A 125 11.73 9.43 10.96
CA PHE A 125 11.78 10.72 11.63
C PHE A 125 12.29 10.55 13.07
N PRO A 126 13.47 11.10 13.41
CA PRO A 126 14.01 11.01 14.79
C PRO A 126 13.15 11.74 15.82
N THR A 127 12.54 12.86 15.43
CA THR A 127 11.65 13.69 16.29
C THR A 127 10.50 14.27 15.46
N PRO A 128 9.43 14.76 16.11
CA PRO A 128 8.35 15.49 15.43
C PRO A 128 8.83 16.68 14.61
N LYS A 129 9.85 17.40 15.06
CA LYS A 129 10.43 18.55 14.34
C LYS A 129 10.95 18.17 12.96
N HIS A 130 11.55 16.99 12.81
CA HIS A 130 12.01 16.50 11.50
C HIS A 130 10.85 16.18 10.53
N ALA A 131 9.64 16.05 11.04
CA ALA A 131 8.45 15.79 10.23
C ALA A 131 7.75 17.09 9.75
N GLU A 132 8.05 18.26 10.34
CA GLU A 132 7.43 19.52 9.97
C GLU A 132 7.52 19.89 8.50
N PRO A 133 8.68 19.72 7.80
CA PRO A 133 8.79 20.05 6.37
C PRO A 133 7.89 19.21 5.46
N TYR A 134 7.33 18.13 5.97
CA TYR A 134 6.50 17.18 5.22
C TYR A 134 4.99 17.41 5.43
N ILE A 135 4.61 18.37 6.28
CA ILE A 135 3.20 18.71 6.51
C ILE A 135 2.58 19.20 5.21
N GLY A 136 1.43 18.62 4.84
CA GLY A 136 0.71 18.99 3.62
C GLY A 136 1.36 18.51 2.31
N ASN A 137 2.63 18.10 2.32
CA ASN A 137 3.34 17.61 1.14
C ASN A 137 3.29 16.07 1.05
N GLN A 138 2.24 15.54 0.43
CA GLN A 138 2.04 14.10 0.32
C GLN A 138 3.15 13.37 -0.45
N VAL A 139 3.67 14.02 -1.50
CA VAL A 139 4.71 13.42 -2.37
C VAL A 139 6.00 13.26 -1.59
N ALA A 140 6.48 14.33 -0.97
CA ALA A 140 7.69 14.30 -0.18
C ALA A 140 7.56 13.32 1.00
N LEU A 141 6.43 13.34 1.71
CA LEU A 141 6.19 12.43 2.82
C LEU A 141 6.20 10.96 2.37
N ALA A 142 5.56 10.63 1.27
CA ALA A 142 5.56 9.26 0.74
C ALA A 142 6.98 8.83 0.34
N ASN A 143 7.72 9.70 -0.35
CA ASN A 143 9.09 9.40 -0.75
C ASN A 143 10.00 9.16 0.45
N ARG A 144 9.90 9.99 1.48
CA ARG A 144 10.63 9.79 2.75
C ARG A 144 10.22 8.52 3.47
N ALA A 145 8.92 8.32 3.64
CA ALA A 145 8.36 7.22 4.43
C ALA A 145 8.62 5.84 3.83
N LEU A 146 8.69 5.74 2.50
CA LEU A 146 8.82 4.48 1.76
C LEU A 146 10.19 4.33 1.07
N ALA A 147 11.13 5.26 1.29
CA ALA A 147 12.50 5.17 0.79
C ALA A 147 13.18 3.86 1.21
N GLY A 148 13.85 3.18 0.28
CA GLY A 148 14.59 1.95 0.52
C GLY A 148 13.76 0.74 0.96
N LYS A 149 12.41 0.85 0.93
CA LYS A 149 11.50 -0.23 1.35
C LYS A 149 10.89 -0.90 0.13
N ASN A 150 10.72 -2.23 0.18
CA ASN A 150 10.05 -3.01 -0.86
C ASN A 150 10.57 -2.76 -2.28
N GLY A 151 11.89 -2.67 -2.44
CA GLY A 151 12.54 -2.43 -3.70
C GLY A 151 12.44 -0.99 -4.22
N ASN A 152 11.92 -0.05 -3.44
CA ASN A 152 12.01 1.37 -3.75
C ASN A 152 13.45 1.86 -3.64
N GLY A 153 13.82 2.81 -4.47
CA GLY A 153 15.06 3.57 -4.31
C GLY A 153 15.01 4.49 -3.08
N ASP A 154 16.00 5.36 -2.97
CA ASP A 154 16.05 6.39 -1.94
C ASP A 154 14.92 7.43 -2.07
N GLU A 155 14.91 8.43 -1.18
CA GLU A 155 13.89 9.48 -1.19
C GLU A 155 13.89 10.27 -2.50
N SER A 156 15.07 10.48 -3.12
CA SER A 156 15.22 11.24 -4.36
C SER A 156 14.70 10.52 -5.60
N SER A 157 14.57 9.19 -5.54
CA SER A 157 14.06 8.37 -6.63
C SER A 157 12.60 8.65 -6.99
N GLY A 158 11.82 9.19 -6.06
CA GLY A 158 10.38 9.38 -6.22
C GLY A 158 9.55 8.09 -6.10
N ASP A 159 10.20 6.95 -5.87
CA ASP A 159 9.55 5.64 -5.83
C ASP A 159 8.49 5.52 -4.73
N GLY A 160 8.71 6.18 -3.60
CA GLY A 160 7.78 6.14 -2.50
C GLY A 160 6.38 6.64 -2.88
N TRP A 161 6.28 7.74 -3.59
CA TRP A 161 5.01 8.24 -4.12
C TRP A 161 4.55 7.43 -5.32
N LYS A 162 5.45 7.12 -6.25
CA LYS A 162 5.15 6.40 -7.47
C LYS A 162 4.56 5.02 -7.19
N TYR A 163 5.10 4.28 -6.23
CA TYR A 163 4.68 2.91 -5.89
C TYR A 163 4.03 2.83 -4.51
N ARG A 164 3.32 3.90 -4.09
CA ARG A 164 2.51 3.87 -2.86
C ARG A 164 1.41 2.83 -2.94
N GLY A 165 0.79 2.49 -1.82
CA GLY A 165 -0.27 1.50 -1.76
C GLY A 165 -1.44 1.80 -2.71
N ARG A 166 -1.73 0.87 -3.62
CA ARG A 166 -2.87 0.93 -4.55
C ARG A 166 -3.58 -0.42 -4.68
N GLY A 167 -4.78 -0.36 -5.24
CA GLY A 167 -5.65 -1.51 -5.39
C GLY A 167 -6.35 -1.91 -4.11
N PHE A 168 -7.12 -3.00 -4.16
CA PHE A 168 -7.98 -3.41 -3.04
C PHE A 168 -7.21 -3.93 -1.82
N ILE A 169 -5.97 -4.36 -2.00
CA ILE A 169 -5.12 -4.89 -0.91
C ILE A 169 -3.89 -4.02 -0.66
N HIS A 170 -3.82 -2.85 -1.32
CA HIS A 170 -2.73 -1.90 -1.23
C HIS A 170 -1.35 -2.48 -1.54
N ILE A 171 -1.15 -2.94 -2.77
CA ILE A 171 0.17 -3.32 -3.27
C ILE A 171 1.11 -2.10 -3.14
N THR A 172 2.23 -2.27 -2.46
CA THR A 172 3.13 -1.18 -2.09
C THR A 172 4.60 -1.55 -2.37
N GLY A 173 5.29 -0.63 -3.05
CA GLY A 173 6.71 -0.73 -3.37
C GLY A 173 7.01 -1.31 -4.74
N ARG A 174 8.10 -0.82 -5.35
CA ARG A 174 8.53 -1.15 -6.71
C ARG A 174 8.59 -2.65 -6.95
N GLU A 175 9.11 -3.42 -5.99
CA GLU A 175 9.24 -4.86 -6.12
C GLU A 175 7.89 -5.57 -6.25
N LEU A 176 6.90 -5.22 -5.40
CA LEU A 176 5.56 -5.82 -5.49
C LEU A 176 4.82 -5.41 -6.77
N TYR A 177 5.01 -4.18 -7.24
CA TYR A 177 4.46 -3.74 -8.54
C TYR A 177 5.05 -4.54 -9.69
N SER A 178 6.38 -4.79 -9.67
CA SER A 178 7.05 -5.63 -10.66
C SER A 178 6.56 -7.08 -10.63
N GLN A 179 6.51 -7.67 -9.43
CA GLN A 179 6.04 -9.04 -9.25
C GLN A 179 4.58 -9.22 -9.66
N ALA A 180 3.72 -8.24 -9.34
CA ALA A 180 2.32 -8.27 -9.74
C ALA A 180 2.16 -8.13 -11.26
N GLY A 181 2.93 -7.25 -11.90
CA GLY A 181 2.93 -7.11 -13.36
C GLY A 181 3.30 -8.43 -14.05
N ALA A 182 4.42 -9.03 -13.65
CA ALA A 182 4.87 -10.31 -14.19
C ALA A 182 3.89 -11.48 -13.93
N GLY A 183 3.24 -11.45 -12.76
CA GLY A 183 2.31 -12.53 -12.38
C GLY A 183 0.91 -12.41 -12.98
N VAL A 184 0.48 -11.21 -13.35
CA VAL A 184 -0.83 -10.92 -13.95
C VAL A 184 -0.75 -10.86 -15.46
N HIS A 185 0.32 -10.25 -15.99
CA HIS A 185 0.56 -9.99 -17.40
C HIS A 185 1.95 -10.47 -17.82
N PRO A 186 2.17 -11.80 -17.95
CA PRO A 186 3.48 -12.33 -18.34
C PRO A 186 3.94 -11.83 -19.72
N GLU A 187 3.00 -11.46 -20.59
CA GLU A 187 3.26 -10.85 -21.90
C GLU A 187 3.71 -9.37 -21.80
N ASN A 188 3.42 -8.70 -20.70
CA ASN A 188 3.81 -7.32 -20.43
C ASN A 188 4.18 -7.14 -18.94
N PRO A 189 5.27 -7.73 -18.46
CA PRO A 189 5.61 -7.83 -17.04
C PRO A 189 5.87 -6.48 -16.38
N SER A 190 6.18 -5.45 -17.15
CA SER A 190 6.46 -4.10 -16.66
C SER A 190 5.22 -3.19 -16.61
N ILE A 191 4.04 -3.69 -16.91
CA ILE A 191 2.82 -2.88 -17.04
C ILE A 191 2.57 -1.99 -15.82
N TYR A 192 2.68 -2.55 -14.60
CA TYR A 192 2.43 -1.78 -13.37
C TYR A 192 3.62 -0.94 -12.90
N ILE A 193 4.83 -1.23 -13.39
CA ILE A 193 6.01 -0.37 -13.18
C ILE A 193 5.88 0.89 -14.02
N ASN A 194 5.44 0.73 -15.26
CA ASN A 194 5.29 1.84 -16.21
C ASN A 194 4.02 2.66 -15.94
N ASN A 195 2.93 2.00 -15.51
CA ASN A 195 1.61 2.62 -15.29
C ASN A 195 1.06 2.22 -13.90
N PRO A 196 1.69 2.69 -12.80
CA PRO A 196 1.30 2.26 -11.45
C PRO A 196 -0.11 2.68 -11.04
N GLU A 197 -0.64 3.75 -11.63
CA GLU A 197 -1.99 4.26 -11.39
C GLU A 197 -3.08 3.29 -11.86
N LEU A 198 -2.82 2.38 -12.79
CA LEU A 198 -3.78 1.35 -13.21
C LEU A 198 -4.35 0.58 -12.02
N LEU A 199 -3.55 0.39 -10.97
CA LEU A 199 -4.01 -0.31 -9.76
C LEU A 199 -5.02 0.48 -8.92
N SER A 200 -5.26 1.76 -9.23
CA SER A 200 -6.24 2.59 -8.53
C SER A 200 -7.28 3.22 -9.44
N SER A 201 -7.05 3.27 -10.75
CA SER A 201 -7.97 3.86 -11.74
C SER A 201 -8.71 2.82 -12.56
N ASN A 202 -8.16 1.62 -12.75
CA ASN A 202 -8.79 0.56 -13.52
C ASN A 202 -9.29 -0.56 -12.59
N PRO A 203 -10.62 -0.75 -12.43
CA PRO A 203 -11.19 -1.76 -11.52
C PRO A 203 -10.74 -3.18 -11.82
N LYS A 204 -10.57 -3.52 -13.10
CA LYS A 204 -10.13 -4.86 -13.52
C LYS A 204 -8.67 -5.10 -13.13
N GLU A 205 -7.79 -4.14 -13.39
CA GLU A 205 -6.37 -4.25 -13.04
C GLU A 205 -6.17 -4.26 -11.52
N ALA A 206 -6.87 -3.40 -10.80
CA ALA A 206 -6.89 -3.41 -9.34
C ALA A 206 -7.32 -4.78 -8.79
N ALA A 207 -8.35 -5.40 -9.38
CA ALA A 207 -8.85 -6.70 -8.97
C ALA A 207 -7.85 -7.82 -9.31
N LEU A 208 -7.31 -7.85 -10.52
CA LEU A 208 -6.33 -8.85 -10.96
C LEU A 208 -5.10 -8.87 -10.05
N ALA A 209 -4.51 -7.72 -9.81
CA ALA A 209 -3.32 -7.58 -8.95
C ALA A 209 -3.62 -7.97 -7.49
N SER A 210 -4.79 -7.59 -6.95
CA SER A 210 -5.19 -7.94 -5.59
C SER A 210 -5.43 -9.44 -5.41
N VAL A 211 -6.06 -10.09 -6.39
CA VAL A 211 -6.26 -11.55 -6.40
C VAL A 211 -4.94 -12.27 -6.53
N TRP A 212 -4.05 -11.81 -7.42
CA TRP A 212 -2.70 -12.35 -7.56
C TRP A 212 -1.95 -12.28 -6.23
N TYR A 213 -1.94 -11.11 -5.56
CA TYR A 213 -1.29 -10.92 -4.27
C TYR A 213 -1.83 -11.91 -3.22
N PHE A 214 -3.15 -12.01 -3.09
CA PHE A 214 -3.76 -12.90 -2.11
C PHE A 214 -3.38 -14.35 -2.35
N LYS A 215 -3.48 -14.84 -3.59
CA LYS A 215 -3.09 -16.22 -3.94
C LYS A 215 -1.61 -16.49 -3.72
N LYS A 216 -0.74 -15.55 -4.07
CA LYS A 216 0.72 -15.72 -4.01
C LYS A 216 1.28 -15.58 -2.58
N LYS A 217 0.78 -14.63 -1.82
CA LYS A 217 1.32 -14.28 -0.49
C LYS A 217 0.54 -14.93 0.65
N VAL A 218 -0.78 -14.99 0.55
CA VAL A 218 -1.64 -15.59 1.59
C VAL A 218 -1.85 -17.09 1.33
N GLY A 219 -2.16 -17.45 0.10
CA GLY A 219 -2.55 -18.80 -0.29
C GLY A 219 -4.04 -19.09 -0.06
N LEU A 220 -4.53 -20.17 -0.71
CA LEU A 220 -5.91 -20.64 -0.55
C LEU A 220 -6.04 -21.55 0.68
N GLY A 221 -7.27 -21.72 1.17
CA GLY A 221 -7.56 -22.57 2.33
C GLY A 221 -7.13 -22.00 3.69
N LYS A 222 -6.66 -20.75 3.73
CA LYS A 222 -6.27 -20.09 4.98
C LYS A 222 -7.49 -19.53 5.72
N THR A 223 -7.44 -19.59 7.05
CA THR A 223 -8.43 -18.88 7.88
C THR A 223 -8.29 -17.37 7.71
N THR A 224 -9.34 -16.62 7.98
CA THR A 224 -9.28 -15.14 7.94
C THR A 224 -8.23 -14.59 8.88
N LYS A 225 -7.98 -15.22 10.02
CA LYS A 225 -6.93 -14.84 10.98
C LYS A 225 -5.54 -14.99 10.33
N GLN A 226 -5.25 -16.11 9.70
CA GLN A 226 -3.98 -16.35 8.99
C GLN A 226 -3.80 -15.37 7.82
N ALA A 227 -4.86 -15.14 7.04
CA ALA A 227 -4.85 -14.14 5.98
C ALA A 227 -4.55 -12.74 6.51
N SER A 228 -5.17 -12.36 7.62
CA SER A 228 -4.93 -11.06 8.27
C SER A 228 -3.49 -10.90 8.73
N GLN A 229 -2.89 -11.94 9.28
CA GLN A 229 -1.49 -11.92 9.72
C GLN A 229 -0.51 -11.76 8.55
N THR A 230 -0.84 -12.33 7.38
CA THR A 230 -0.02 -12.18 6.18
C THR A 230 -0.19 -10.79 5.55
N VAL A 231 -1.43 -10.30 5.43
CA VAL A 231 -1.74 -8.99 4.84
C VAL A 231 -1.28 -7.85 5.76
N ASN A 232 -1.35 -8.06 7.07
CA ASN A 232 -0.93 -7.08 8.06
C ASN A 232 -0.26 -7.78 9.25
N PRO A 233 1.05 -8.05 9.20
CA PRO A 233 1.81 -8.71 10.26
C PRO A 233 1.76 -7.98 11.61
N ALA A 234 1.59 -6.65 11.63
CA ALA A 234 1.43 -5.88 12.84
C ALA A 234 0.09 -6.16 13.59
N GLY A 235 -0.79 -6.96 12.98
CA GLY A 235 -2.05 -7.39 13.60
C GLY A 235 -3.14 -6.32 13.70
N LEU A 236 -2.91 -5.15 13.13
CA LEU A 236 -3.87 -4.06 13.15
C LEU A 236 -5.16 -4.44 12.45
N LYS A 237 -6.28 -4.09 13.10
CA LYS A 237 -7.64 -4.34 12.59
C LYS A 237 -7.95 -5.81 12.28
N GLY A 238 -7.29 -6.75 12.95
CA GLY A 238 -7.58 -8.17 12.80
C GLY A 238 -9.03 -8.53 13.16
N LYS A 239 -9.62 -7.86 14.15
CA LYS A 239 -11.03 -8.03 14.53
C LYS A 239 -11.97 -7.54 13.42
N GLU A 240 -11.73 -6.33 12.89
CA GLU A 240 -12.54 -5.75 11.81
C GLU A 240 -12.47 -6.59 10.54
N ARG A 241 -11.29 -7.13 10.18
CA ARG A 241 -11.12 -8.03 9.03
C ARG A 241 -11.93 -9.32 9.20
N ASN A 242 -11.92 -9.88 10.40
CA ASN A 242 -12.68 -11.09 10.70
C ASN A 242 -14.19 -10.82 10.66
N GLN A 243 -14.65 -9.72 11.24
CA GLN A 243 -16.07 -9.31 11.20
C GLN A 243 -16.54 -9.07 9.76
N ALA A 244 -15.75 -8.34 8.96
CA ALA A 244 -16.06 -8.11 7.56
C ALA A 244 -16.15 -9.43 6.77
N ALA A 245 -15.20 -10.34 6.95
CA ALA A 245 -15.23 -11.65 6.30
C ALA A 245 -16.45 -12.50 6.71
N GLN A 246 -16.83 -12.49 7.98
CA GLN A 246 -18.01 -13.21 8.46
C GLN A 246 -19.30 -12.65 7.86
N ALA A 247 -19.46 -11.32 7.85
CA ALA A 247 -20.63 -10.67 7.26
C ALA A 247 -20.74 -10.98 5.75
N ILE A 248 -19.63 -10.91 5.02
CA ILE A 248 -19.57 -11.25 3.60
C ILE A 248 -19.90 -12.73 3.38
N LYS A 249 -19.37 -13.63 4.21
CA LYS A 249 -19.68 -15.06 4.13
C LYS A 249 -21.17 -15.32 4.23
N GLN A 250 -21.86 -14.71 5.20
CA GLN A 250 -23.32 -14.83 5.36
C GLN A 250 -24.08 -14.34 4.12
N GLN A 251 -23.66 -13.20 3.54
CA GLN A 251 -24.28 -12.65 2.32
C GLN A 251 -24.10 -13.60 1.11
N LEU A 252 -22.90 -14.16 0.95
CA LEU A 252 -22.61 -15.10 -0.15
C LEU A 252 -23.42 -16.38 -0.01
N THR A 253 -23.56 -16.92 1.20
CA THR A 253 -24.35 -18.15 1.45
C THR A 253 -25.84 -17.93 1.17
N LYS A 254 -26.42 -16.78 1.58
CA LYS A 254 -27.82 -16.46 1.30
C LYS A 254 -28.13 -16.30 -0.20
N LYS A 255 -27.18 -15.85 -1.00
CA LYS A 255 -27.36 -15.74 -2.47
C LYS A 255 -27.29 -17.06 -3.21
N THR A 256 -26.75 -18.10 -2.60
CA THR A 256 -26.65 -19.45 -3.22
C THR A 256 -27.90 -20.29 -2.98
N VAL A 257 -28.75 -19.91 -2.04
CA VAL A 257 -29.99 -20.65 -1.66
C VAL A 257 -31.23 -20.10 -2.36
N LYS A 258 -31.13 -19.03 -3.13
CA LYS A 258 -32.15 -18.51 -4.04
C LYS A 258 -31.81 -18.86 -5.49
#